data_a113a76e755d66d20e59aa2342331916
#
_entry.id   a113a76e755d66d20e59aa2342331916
#
_cell.length_a   1.000
_cell.length_b   1.000
_cell.length_c   1.000
_cell.angle_alpha   90.00
_cell.angle_beta   90.00
_cell.angle_gamma   90.00
#
_symmetry.space_group_name_H-M   'P 1'
#
loop_
_entity.id
_entity.type
_entity.pdbx_description
1 polymer ?
#
loop_
_entity_poly.entity_id
_entity_poly.type
_entity_poly.pdbx_seq_one_letter_code
_entity_poly.pdbx_strand_id
1 'polypeptide(L)'
;METVHATRNTQQVKVSVLGTGSLGKEHARIYAELAAAGQVEFAGVYDTVAETAQKFAQKHGVRAFASLAEASAASDAVSIVTPTTTHFELATMLLQQGRHVLVEKPMTENAAQATELCQIAQQKACVLQVGHVERFNPVFKYLESVATDPRFIETHRLSPFPARSTDIGVVLDLMIHDLDVVLAFVKSPVTSVDGVGIPVLSKSEDIANARLRFANGCVANLTASRVSPERMRKIRVFSGGPMTSYISLDYRAQEGFIYRIARDDEEESSLLKKLLRAKDSTIVSAFGGKRIVREPVPIAKDEPLKLELQHFVQCVRAHLTPDVSGESAKRALDLAFEITRQIRAQ
;
A
#
# COMPACT_ATOMS: atom_id res chain seq x y z
N MET A 1 49.20 -8.76 3.05
CA MET A 1 47.79 -8.77 2.65
C MET A 1 46.98 -8.21 3.83
N GLU A 2 46.79 -6.90 3.85
CA GLU A 2 46.01 -6.23 4.88
C GLU A 2 44.51 -6.30 4.47
N THR A 3 43.75 -7.00 5.28
CA THR A 3 42.28 -7.03 5.20
C THR A 3 41.75 -5.69 5.67
N VAL A 4 41.36 -4.84 4.73
CA VAL A 4 40.59 -3.62 5.01
C VAL A 4 39.21 -4.05 5.49
N HIS A 5 39.01 -4.11 6.79
CA HIS A 5 37.69 -4.14 7.39
C HIS A 5 37.05 -2.76 7.17
N ALA A 6 36.19 -2.67 6.17
CA ALA A 6 35.25 -1.56 6.04
C ALA A 6 34.37 -1.56 7.30
N THR A 7 34.64 -0.68 8.22
CA THR A 7 33.75 -0.34 9.34
C THR A 7 32.47 0.18 8.75
N ARG A 8 31.44 -0.68 8.67
CA ARG A 8 30.06 -0.24 8.39
C ARG A 8 29.70 0.78 9.45
N ASN A 9 29.53 2.02 9.01
CA ASN A 9 29.04 3.09 9.85
C ASN A 9 27.64 2.68 10.34
N THR A 10 27.53 2.28 11.61
CA THR A 10 26.32 1.75 12.23
C THR A 10 25.40 2.86 12.76
N GLN A 11 25.53 4.08 12.20
CA GLN A 11 24.68 5.20 12.62
C GLN A 11 23.23 4.89 12.29
N GLN A 12 22.38 4.89 13.32
CA GLN A 12 20.93 4.69 13.15
C GLN A 12 20.34 5.86 12.37
N VAL A 13 19.41 5.56 11.45
CA VAL A 13 18.66 6.59 10.72
C VAL A 13 17.79 7.35 11.70
N LYS A 14 17.93 8.68 11.72
CA LYS A 14 17.09 9.58 12.53
C LYS A 14 15.80 9.87 11.77
N VAL A 15 14.67 9.50 12.37
CA VAL A 15 13.35 9.68 11.74
C VAL A 15 12.47 10.61 12.56
N SER A 16 11.64 11.42 11.89
CA SER A 16 10.58 12.20 12.50
C SER A 16 9.25 12.04 11.76
N VAL A 17 8.17 12.44 12.42
CA VAL A 17 6.81 12.40 11.86
C VAL A 17 6.22 13.81 11.87
N LEU A 18 5.74 14.26 10.70
CA LEU A 18 4.97 15.50 10.56
C LEU A 18 3.49 15.17 10.46
N GLY A 19 2.70 15.74 11.35
CA GLY A 19 1.28 15.45 11.54
C GLY A 19 1.07 14.35 12.59
N THR A 20 0.33 14.66 13.63
CA THR A 20 -0.03 13.75 14.73
C THR A 20 -1.54 13.46 14.78
N GLY A 21 -2.19 13.51 13.62
CA GLY A 21 -3.56 13.08 13.41
C GLY A 21 -3.76 11.58 13.62
N SER A 22 -4.88 11.03 13.14
CA SER A 22 -5.21 9.61 13.35
C SER A 22 -4.12 8.66 12.84
N LEU A 23 -3.66 8.84 11.59
CA LEU A 23 -2.64 7.98 10.97
C LEU A 23 -1.23 8.35 11.45
N GLY A 24 -0.93 9.64 11.65
CA GLY A 24 0.37 10.09 12.14
C GLY A 24 0.70 9.54 13.54
N LYS A 25 -0.29 9.34 14.39
CA LYS A 25 -0.11 8.65 15.68
C LYS A 25 0.35 7.21 15.50
N GLU A 26 -0.15 6.50 14.48
CA GLU A 26 0.27 5.13 14.20
C GLU A 26 1.71 5.10 13.66
N HIS A 27 2.08 6.02 12.73
CA HIS A 27 3.48 6.15 12.29
C HIS A 27 4.41 6.41 13.48
N ALA A 28 4.07 7.36 14.32
CA ALA A 28 4.89 7.73 15.47
C ALA A 28 4.96 6.60 16.53
N ARG A 29 3.85 5.85 16.76
CA ARG A 29 3.84 4.65 17.62
C ARG A 29 4.83 3.61 17.11
N ILE A 30 4.76 3.31 15.81
CA ILE A 30 5.63 2.30 15.20
C ILE A 30 7.09 2.75 15.24
N TYR A 31 7.41 4.01 14.93
CA TYR A 31 8.79 4.49 15.06
C TYR A 31 9.30 4.44 16.49
N ALA A 32 8.45 4.68 17.50
CA ALA A 32 8.83 4.49 18.90
C ALA A 32 9.14 3.01 19.22
N GLU A 33 8.36 2.08 18.70
CA GLU A 33 8.63 0.64 18.82
C GLU A 33 9.92 0.23 18.11
N LEU A 34 10.17 0.73 16.90
CA LEU A 34 11.40 0.48 16.14
C LEU A 34 12.63 1.06 16.84
N ALA A 35 12.48 2.22 17.49
CA ALA A 35 13.55 2.83 18.28
C ALA A 35 13.85 2.01 19.54
N ALA A 36 12.82 1.53 20.24
CA ALA A 36 13.00 0.63 21.39
C ALA A 36 13.68 -0.70 20.99
N ALA A 37 13.47 -1.16 19.75
CA ALA A 37 14.15 -2.32 19.18
C ALA A 37 15.54 -2.01 18.59
N GLY A 38 16.04 -0.77 18.72
CA GLY A 38 17.35 -0.36 18.21
C GLY A 38 17.47 -0.26 16.69
N GLN A 39 16.35 -0.18 15.97
CA GLN A 39 16.34 -0.16 14.50
C GLN A 39 16.43 1.25 13.92
N VAL A 40 16.00 2.28 14.65
CA VAL A 40 16.05 3.71 14.27
C VAL A 40 16.35 4.57 15.49
N GLU A 41 16.71 5.84 15.27
CA GLU A 41 16.60 6.90 16.25
C GLU A 41 15.31 7.69 15.96
N PHE A 42 14.32 7.61 16.85
CA PHE A 42 13.08 8.38 16.69
C PHE A 42 13.30 9.79 17.26
N ALA A 43 13.59 10.75 16.38
CA ALA A 43 13.94 12.11 16.74
C ALA A 43 12.76 12.90 17.34
N GLY A 44 11.52 12.61 16.92
CA GLY A 44 10.33 13.24 17.47
C GLY A 44 9.20 13.48 16.48
N VAL A 45 8.24 14.31 16.90
CA VAL A 45 7.04 14.64 16.13
C VAL A 45 6.87 16.15 16.00
N TYR A 46 6.21 16.59 14.92
CA TYR A 46 5.75 17.95 14.73
C TYR A 46 4.28 17.97 14.28
N ASP A 47 3.53 18.93 14.79
CA ASP A 47 2.16 19.23 14.34
C ASP A 47 1.93 20.74 14.40
N THR A 48 1.13 21.26 13.49
CA THR A 48 0.70 22.68 13.52
C THR A 48 -0.11 23.00 14.76
N VAL A 49 -0.81 21.99 15.34
CA VAL A 49 -1.46 22.06 16.64
C VAL A 49 -0.50 21.55 17.69
N ALA A 50 0.31 22.44 18.26
CA ALA A 50 1.39 22.10 19.20
C ALA A 50 0.93 21.21 20.38
N GLU A 51 -0.31 21.39 20.87
CA GLU A 51 -0.86 20.59 21.96
C GLU A 51 -0.99 19.10 21.59
N THR A 52 -1.32 18.76 20.34
CA THR A 52 -1.44 17.36 19.89
C THR A 52 -0.06 16.70 19.81
N ALA A 53 0.94 17.42 19.30
CA ALA A 53 2.32 16.96 19.28
C ALA A 53 2.88 16.75 20.70
N GLN A 54 2.64 17.69 21.61
CA GLN A 54 3.07 17.60 23.00
C GLN A 54 2.44 16.44 23.75
N LYS A 55 1.12 16.23 23.61
CA LYS A 55 0.42 15.10 24.23
C LYS A 55 0.99 13.75 23.76
N PHE A 56 1.26 13.65 22.46
CA PHE A 56 1.87 12.44 21.92
C PHE A 56 3.30 12.25 22.45
N ALA A 57 4.10 13.32 22.41
CA ALA A 57 5.50 13.30 22.85
C ALA A 57 5.62 12.89 24.32
N GLN A 58 4.80 13.44 25.21
CA GLN A 58 4.75 13.05 26.63
C GLN A 58 4.40 11.58 26.84
N LYS A 59 3.38 11.10 26.11
CA LYS A 59 2.92 9.71 26.23
C LYS A 59 3.99 8.69 25.83
N HIS A 60 4.81 9.00 24.84
CA HIS A 60 5.76 8.07 24.24
C HIS A 60 7.24 8.39 24.57
N GLY A 61 7.51 9.40 25.39
CA GLY A 61 8.85 9.79 25.79
C GLY A 61 9.72 10.31 24.63
N VAL A 62 9.09 10.97 23.64
CA VAL A 62 9.77 11.52 22.46
C VAL A 62 9.68 13.05 22.44
N ARG A 63 10.44 13.70 21.55
CA ARG A 63 10.46 15.15 21.44
C ARG A 63 9.25 15.64 20.60
N ALA A 64 8.60 16.73 21.05
CA ALA A 64 7.75 17.57 20.21
C ALA A 64 8.57 18.74 19.69
N PHE A 65 8.71 18.87 18.38
CA PHE A 65 9.42 19.99 17.76
C PHE A 65 8.56 21.25 17.75
N ALA A 66 9.20 22.40 17.94
CA ALA A 66 8.54 23.69 17.90
C ALA A 66 8.31 24.23 16.47
N SER A 67 9.06 23.71 15.49
CA SER A 67 8.96 24.15 14.09
C SER A 67 9.35 23.03 13.11
N LEU A 68 8.92 23.18 11.85
CA LEU A 68 9.34 22.34 10.74
C LEU A 68 10.85 22.36 10.51
N ALA A 69 11.47 23.53 10.67
CA ALA A 69 12.92 23.70 10.52
C ALA A 69 13.68 22.86 11.56
N GLU A 70 13.20 22.86 12.80
CA GLU A 70 13.77 22.06 13.88
C GLU A 70 13.61 20.55 13.62
N ALA A 71 12.41 20.11 13.18
CA ALA A 71 12.16 18.71 12.82
C ALA A 71 13.05 18.24 11.67
N SER A 72 13.19 19.06 10.62
CA SER A 72 14.06 18.77 9.48
C SER A 72 15.53 18.70 9.89
N ALA A 73 16.02 19.65 10.69
CA ALA A 73 17.41 19.68 11.11
C ALA A 73 17.81 18.47 12.00
N ALA A 74 16.84 17.94 12.76
CA ALA A 74 17.04 16.80 13.66
C ALA A 74 16.94 15.42 12.99
N SER A 75 16.59 15.35 11.69
CA SER A 75 16.22 14.09 11.04
C SER A 75 17.01 13.86 9.75
N ASP A 76 17.29 12.58 9.46
CA ASP A 76 17.77 12.12 8.14
C ASP A 76 16.59 11.82 7.21
N ALA A 77 15.49 11.34 7.80
CA ALA A 77 14.28 10.92 7.10
C ALA A 77 13.01 11.39 7.82
N VAL A 78 11.96 11.68 7.05
CA VAL A 78 10.73 12.27 7.58
C VAL A 78 9.50 11.57 6.99
N SER A 79 8.55 11.17 7.84
CA SER A 79 7.21 10.77 7.42
C SER A 79 6.26 11.96 7.44
N ILE A 80 5.68 12.28 6.27
CA ILE A 80 4.68 13.33 6.10
C ILE A 80 3.29 12.68 6.15
N VAL A 81 2.54 12.94 7.23
CA VAL A 81 1.21 12.36 7.51
C VAL A 81 0.23 13.49 7.82
N THR A 82 0.23 14.48 6.96
CA THR A 82 -0.56 15.71 7.02
C THR A 82 -1.70 15.65 5.98
N PRO A 83 -2.57 16.64 5.86
CA PRO A 83 -3.52 16.74 4.75
C PRO A 83 -2.81 16.81 3.39
N THR A 84 -3.41 16.20 2.35
CA THR A 84 -2.82 16.10 0.99
C THR A 84 -2.40 17.46 0.42
N THR A 85 -3.16 18.51 0.72
CA THR A 85 -2.88 19.89 0.27
C THR A 85 -1.52 20.43 0.70
N THR A 86 -0.90 19.84 1.73
CA THR A 86 0.41 20.25 2.25
C THR A 86 1.55 19.33 1.82
N HIS A 87 1.25 18.17 1.22
CA HIS A 87 2.26 17.16 0.89
C HIS A 87 3.34 17.68 -0.04
N PHE A 88 2.93 18.38 -1.12
CA PHE A 88 3.87 18.87 -2.13
C PHE A 88 4.86 19.87 -1.55
N GLU A 89 4.38 20.86 -0.81
CA GLU A 89 5.21 21.91 -0.22
C GLU A 89 6.19 21.33 0.80
N LEU A 90 5.70 20.49 1.73
CA LEU A 90 6.52 19.88 2.76
C LEU A 90 7.57 18.93 2.18
N ALA A 91 7.17 18.07 1.23
CA ALA A 91 8.08 17.12 0.60
C ALA A 91 9.14 17.84 -0.23
N THR A 92 8.77 18.89 -0.99
CA THR A 92 9.72 19.72 -1.75
C THR A 92 10.76 20.35 -0.84
N MET A 93 10.33 20.98 0.25
CA MET A 93 11.23 21.61 1.22
C MET A 93 12.22 20.59 1.80
N LEU A 94 11.75 19.42 2.24
CA LEU A 94 12.58 18.40 2.86
C LEU A 94 13.56 17.76 1.87
N LEU A 95 13.10 17.41 0.68
CA LEU A 95 13.94 16.84 -0.38
C LEU A 95 15.03 17.82 -0.82
N GLN A 96 14.70 19.12 -0.95
CA GLN A 96 15.68 20.16 -1.28
C GLN A 96 16.77 20.31 -0.21
N GLN A 97 16.44 20.03 1.06
CA GLN A 97 17.39 20.01 2.17
C GLN A 97 18.13 18.67 2.29
N GLY A 98 17.95 17.75 1.35
CA GLY A 98 18.60 16.43 1.36
C GLY A 98 18.02 15.45 2.36
N ARG A 99 16.76 15.66 2.80
CA ARG A 99 16.05 14.71 3.68
C ARG A 99 15.32 13.67 2.86
N HIS A 100 15.38 12.41 3.30
CA HIS A 100 14.58 11.33 2.73
C HIS A 100 13.12 11.49 3.17
N VAL A 101 12.17 11.16 2.30
CA VAL A 101 10.75 11.42 2.57
C VAL A 101 9.91 10.16 2.33
N LEU A 102 9.08 9.83 3.32
CA LEU A 102 7.88 9.03 3.14
C LEU A 102 6.68 9.99 3.21
N VAL A 103 5.87 10.03 2.16
CA VAL A 103 4.66 10.86 2.13
C VAL A 103 3.42 9.99 2.00
N GLU A 104 2.38 10.30 2.77
CA GLU A 104 1.12 9.58 2.68
C GLU A 104 0.40 9.79 1.33
N LYS A 105 -0.45 8.83 1.01
CA LYS A 105 -1.29 8.89 -0.21
C LYS A 105 -2.50 9.85 -0.01
N PRO A 106 -2.97 10.48 -1.09
CA PRO A 106 -2.33 10.65 -2.39
C PRO A 106 -1.05 11.47 -2.26
N MET A 107 -0.01 11.13 -3.05
CA MET A 107 1.29 11.81 -2.95
C MET A 107 1.19 13.31 -3.11
N THR A 108 0.33 13.78 -4.02
CA THR A 108 0.09 15.19 -4.36
C THR A 108 -1.34 15.42 -4.83
N GLU A 109 -1.73 16.68 -4.97
CA GLU A 109 -3.05 17.08 -5.46
C GLU A 109 -3.21 16.97 -7.00
N ASN A 110 -2.09 16.90 -7.74
CA ASN A 110 -2.10 16.79 -9.20
C ASN A 110 -0.82 16.13 -9.74
N ALA A 111 -0.89 15.70 -11.00
CA ALA A 111 0.19 14.98 -11.67
C ALA A 111 1.47 15.81 -11.90
N ALA A 112 1.35 17.12 -12.06
CA ALA A 112 2.51 18.00 -12.27
C ALA A 112 3.38 18.06 -11.00
N GLN A 113 2.75 18.25 -9.83
CA GLN A 113 3.42 18.21 -8.54
C GLN A 113 4.09 16.87 -8.28
N ALA A 114 3.43 15.75 -8.63
CA ALA A 114 4.00 14.41 -8.49
C ALA A 114 5.27 14.25 -9.34
N THR A 115 5.24 14.75 -10.58
CA THR A 115 6.41 14.72 -11.49
C THR A 115 7.57 15.53 -10.91
N GLU A 116 7.28 16.73 -10.42
CA GLU A 116 8.29 17.61 -9.83
C GLU A 116 8.93 16.98 -8.57
N LEU A 117 8.14 16.37 -7.67
CA LEU A 117 8.68 15.68 -6.50
C LEU A 117 9.62 14.53 -6.88
N CYS A 118 9.26 13.72 -7.89
CA CYS A 118 10.12 12.65 -8.38
C CYS A 118 11.45 13.20 -8.92
N GLN A 119 11.40 14.30 -9.68
CA GLN A 119 12.61 14.96 -10.21
C GLN A 119 13.50 15.51 -9.10
N ILE A 120 12.93 16.18 -8.10
CA ILE A 120 13.68 16.70 -6.96
C ILE A 120 14.34 15.56 -6.18
N ALA A 121 13.58 14.50 -5.89
CA ALA A 121 14.12 13.33 -5.17
C ALA A 121 15.30 12.70 -5.92
N GLN A 122 15.19 12.55 -7.24
CA GLN A 122 16.27 12.06 -8.10
C GLN A 122 17.48 12.98 -8.08
N GLN A 123 17.30 14.29 -8.27
CA GLN A 123 18.37 15.29 -8.29
C GLN A 123 19.13 15.35 -6.95
N LYS A 124 18.42 15.17 -5.86
CA LYS A 124 19.00 15.20 -4.49
C LYS A 124 19.48 13.85 -4.00
N ALA A 125 19.36 12.79 -4.80
CA ALA A 125 19.65 11.41 -4.41
C ALA A 125 18.93 11.00 -3.10
N CYS A 126 17.71 11.51 -2.91
CA CYS A 126 16.88 11.22 -1.74
C CYS A 126 15.91 10.07 -2.04
N VAL A 127 15.66 9.25 -1.03
CA VAL A 127 14.58 8.28 -1.05
C VAL A 127 13.24 9.02 -0.96
N LEU A 128 12.36 8.80 -1.93
CA LEU A 128 10.96 9.22 -1.90
C LEU A 128 10.09 7.97 -1.95
N GLN A 129 9.43 7.66 -0.84
CA GLN A 129 8.47 6.57 -0.70
C GLN A 129 7.07 7.14 -0.48
N VAL A 130 6.05 6.46 -1.00
CA VAL A 130 4.65 6.87 -0.84
C VAL A 130 3.87 5.83 -0.04
N GLY A 131 2.97 6.27 0.83
CA GLY A 131 2.21 5.47 1.78
C GLY A 131 1.13 4.58 1.14
N HIS A 132 1.48 3.73 0.18
CA HIS A 132 0.59 2.68 -0.32
C HIS A 132 0.76 1.39 0.48
N VAL A 133 0.27 1.41 1.70
CA VAL A 133 0.45 0.38 2.73
C VAL A 133 0.06 -1.04 2.29
N GLU A 134 -0.89 -1.19 1.36
CA GLU A 134 -1.33 -2.52 0.88
C GLU A 134 -0.23 -3.27 0.09
N ARG A 135 0.79 -2.59 -0.42
CA ARG A 135 1.97 -3.22 -1.03
C ARG A 135 2.84 -3.97 -0.01
N PHE A 136 2.74 -3.59 1.25
CA PHE A 136 3.45 -4.22 2.37
C PHE A 136 2.57 -5.24 3.11
N ASN A 137 1.31 -5.38 2.71
CA ASN A 137 0.43 -6.39 3.25
C ASN A 137 0.93 -7.80 2.87
N PRO A 138 1.03 -8.74 3.82
CA PRO A 138 1.44 -10.13 3.54
C PRO A 138 0.61 -10.80 2.43
N VAL A 139 -0.64 -10.40 2.26
CA VAL A 139 -1.53 -10.83 1.18
C VAL A 139 -0.94 -10.53 -0.20
N PHE A 140 -0.37 -9.33 -0.39
CA PHE A 140 0.22 -8.93 -1.66
C PHE A 140 1.46 -9.77 -1.99
N LYS A 141 2.36 -9.94 -1.02
CA LYS A 141 3.57 -10.79 -1.20
C LYS A 141 3.22 -12.24 -1.52
N TYR A 142 2.19 -12.78 -0.86
CA TYR A 142 1.70 -14.11 -1.18
C TYR A 142 1.16 -14.18 -2.61
N LEU A 143 0.34 -13.21 -3.00
CA LEU A 143 -0.22 -13.13 -4.36
C LEU A 143 0.87 -13.12 -5.44
N GLU A 144 1.92 -12.31 -5.27
CA GLU A 144 3.06 -12.25 -6.19
C GLU A 144 3.80 -13.60 -6.31
N SER A 145 3.85 -14.37 -5.23
CA SER A 145 4.55 -15.67 -5.21
C SER A 145 3.81 -16.80 -5.94
N VAL A 146 2.47 -16.70 -6.05
CA VAL A 146 1.65 -17.82 -6.56
C VAL A 146 0.95 -17.54 -7.89
N ALA A 147 0.66 -16.27 -8.23
CA ALA A 147 -0.04 -15.90 -9.45
C ALA A 147 0.92 -15.25 -10.46
N THR A 148 1.62 -16.08 -11.23
CA THR A 148 2.68 -15.62 -12.16
C THR A 148 2.16 -15.16 -13.53
N ASP A 149 0.92 -15.51 -13.91
CA ASP A 149 0.28 -15.15 -15.18
C ASP A 149 -1.17 -14.67 -14.93
N PRO A 150 -1.35 -13.46 -14.34
CA PRO A 150 -2.69 -12.93 -14.09
C PRO A 150 -3.39 -12.63 -15.41
N ARG A 151 -4.61 -13.19 -15.57
CA ARG A 151 -5.46 -13.00 -16.75
C ARG A 151 -6.66 -12.13 -16.47
N PHE A 152 -7.23 -12.28 -15.28
CA PHE A 152 -8.37 -11.50 -14.85
C PHE A 152 -8.29 -11.20 -13.35
N ILE A 153 -8.52 -9.94 -13.00
CA ILE A 153 -8.44 -9.45 -11.62
C ILE A 153 -9.74 -8.74 -11.28
N GLU A 154 -10.24 -8.99 -10.07
CA GLU A 154 -11.32 -8.23 -9.46
C GLU A 154 -10.88 -7.71 -8.10
N THR A 155 -11.09 -6.41 -7.85
CA THR A 155 -10.91 -5.83 -6.50
C THR A 155 -12.21 -5.21 -6.01
N HIS A 156 -12.46 -5.36 -4.71
CA HIS A 156 -13.58 -4.72 -4.03
C HIS A 156 -13.06 -4.06 -2.76
N ARG A 157 -13.19 -2.73 -2.72
CA ARG A 157 -12.87 -1.92 -1.55
C ARG A 157 -14.09 -1.12 -1.13
N LEU A 158 -14.81 -1.69 -0.16
CA LEU A 158 -16.09 -1.15 0.31
C LEU A 158 -15.94 -0.69 1.76
N SER A 159 -16.56 0.45 2.08
CA SER A 159 -16.64 0.98 3.44
C SER A 159 -17.94 1.74 3.69
N PRO A 160 -18.40 1.87 4.94
CA PRO A 160 -19.41 2.85 5.32
C PRO A 160 -18.89 4.27 5.08
N PHE A 161 -19.82 5.21 4.95
CA PHE A 161 -19.51 6.61 4.71
C PHE A 161 -18.70 7.19 5.88
N PRO A 162 -17.52 7.77 5.61
CA PRO A 162 -16.68 8.33 6.67
C PRO A 162 -17.18 9.72 7.09
N ALA A 163 -16.98 10.06 8.35
CA ALA A 163 -17.28 11.41 8.86
C ALA A 163 -16.29 12.50 8.41
N ARG A 164 -15.26 12.13 7.62
CA ARG A 164 -14.16 12.99 7.18
C ARG A 164 -13.62 12.53 5.82
N SER A 165 -12.80 13.37 5.17
CA SER A 165 -12.24 13.09 3.83
C SER A 165 -13.31 12.97 2.74
N THR A 166 -14.33 13.84 2.80
CA THR A 166 -15.42 13.91 1.82
C THR A 166 -15.18 14.96 0.73
N ASP A 167 -14.05 15.64 0.81
CA ASP A 167 -13.55 16.65 -0.12
C ASP A 167 -12.99 16.05 -1.40
N ILE A 168 -12.52 14.80 -1.37
CA ILE A 168 -12.03 14.05 -2.53
C ILE A 168 -12.97 12.88 -2.83
N GLY A 169 -12.96 12.41 -4.10
CA GLY A 169 -13.75 11.27 -4.55
C GLY A 169 -13.17 9.93 -4.10
N VAL A 170 -14.02 8.89 -4.18
CA VAL A 170 -13.66 7.52 -3.76
C VAL A 170 -12.51 6.92 -4.58
N VAL A 171 -12.28 7.43 -5.80
CA VAL A 171 -11.17 6.98 -6.65
C VAL A 171 -9.83 7.33 -6.00
N LEU A 172 -9.64 8.60 -5.60
CA LEU A 172 -8.41 9.07 -4.96
C LEU A 172 -8.30 8.67 -3.49
N ASP A 173 -9.43 8.43 -2.81
CA ASP A 173 -9.39 8.02 -1.40
C ASP A 173 -9.19 6.51 -1.23
N LEU A 174 -9.96 5.69 -1.95
CA LEU A 174 -9.99 4.23 -1.77
C LEU A 174 -9.41 3.46 -2.96
N MET A 175 -9.88 3.72 -4.20
CA MET A 175 -9.49 2.93 -5.37
C MET A 175 -8.00 3.02 -5.68
N ILE A 176 -7.34 4.12 -5.36
CA ILE A 176 -5.91 4.34 -5.61
C ILE A 176 -5.02 3.26 -4.99
N HIS A 177 -5.40 2.68 -3.86
CA HIS A 177 -4.68 1.56 -3.24
C HIS A 177 -4.72 0.31 -4.13
N ASP A 178 -5.89 0.01 -4.71
CA ASP A 178 -6.05 -1.15 -5.57
C ASP A 178 -5.44 -0.90 -6.95
N LEU A 179 -5.44 0.35 -7.44
CA LEU A 179 -4.70 0.75 -8.65
C LEU A 179 -3.21 0.49 -8.48
N ASP A 180 -2.61 0.94 -7.38
CA ASP A 180 -1.20 0.71 -7.07
C ASP A 180 -0.86 -0.78 -7.02
N VAL A 181 -1.66 -1.57 -6.28
CA VAL A 181 -1.51 -3.02 -6.18
C VAL A 181 -1.56 -3.69 -7.55
N VAL A 182 -2.58 -3.37 -8.36
CA VAL A 182 -2.79 -4.01 -9.68
C VAL A 182 -1.69 -3.63 -10.65
N LEU A 183 -1.26 -2.37 -10.70
CA LEU A 183 -0.15 -1.93 -11.55
C LEU A 183 1.16 -2.63 -11.20
N ALA A 184 1.46 -2.78 -9.91
CA ALA A 184 2.65 -3.45 -9.43
C ALA A 184 2.63 -4.96 -9.68
N PHE A 185 1.46 -5.57 -9.58
CA PHE A 185 1.28 -7.00 -9.74
C PHE A 185 1.32 -7.44 -11.21
N VAL A 186 0.59 -6.74 -12.09
CA VAL A 186 0.48 -7.12 -13.52
C VAL A 186 1.78 -6.84 -14.30
N LYS A 187 2.54 -5.82 -13.91
CA LYS A 187 3.85 -5.46 -14.51
C LYS A 187 3.80 -5.31 -16.03
N SER A 188 2.67 -4.79 -16.56
CA SER A 188 2.46 -4.56 -17.99
C SER A 188 1.82 -3.18 -18.19
N PRO A 189 2.07 -2.49 -19.29
CA PRO A 189 1.43 -1.21 -19.57
C PRO A 189 -0.09 -1.33 -19.65
N VAL A 190 -0.82 -0.34 -19.10
CA VAL A 190 -2.26 -0.17 -19.29
C VAL A 190 -2.50 0.38 -20.69
N THR A 191 -3.32 -0.28 -21.49
CA THR A 191 -3.66 0.10 -22.88
C THR A 191 -4.98 0.82 -22.99
N SER A 192 -5.91 0.56 -22.05
CA SER A 192 -7.16 1.31 -21.95
C SER A 192 -7.69 1.28 -20.52
N VAL A 193 -8.42 2.33 -20.19
CA VAL A 193 -9.16 2.48 -18.95
C VAL A 193 -10.58 2.95 -19.29
N ASP A 194 -11.56 2.38 -18.59
CA ASP A 194 -12.96 2.80 -18.63
C ASP A 194 -13.45 2.95 -17.20
N GLY A 195 -13.85 4.17 -16.81
CA GLY A 195 -14.20 4.54 -15.47
C GLY A 195 -15.62 5.12 -15.38
N VAL A 196 -16.40 4.62 -14.43
CA VAL A 196 -17.74 5.14 -14.09
C VAL A 196 -17.81 5.41 -12.60
N GLY A 197 -18.61 6.43 -12.20
CA GLY A 197 -18.79 6.77 -10.80
C GLY A 197 -20.01 7.63 -10.56
N ILE A 198 -20.52 7.57 -9.33
CA ILE A 198 -21.78 8.24 -8.96
C ILE A 198 -21.58 8.92 -7.60
N PRO A 199 -21.93 10.22 -7.47
CA PRO A 199 -22.11 10.88 -6.18
C PRO A 199 -23.43 10.39 -5.54
N VAL A 200 -23.41 10.07 -4.26
CA VAL A 200 -24.58 9.59 -3.50
C VAL A 200 -24.83 10.48 -2.28
N LEU A 201 -23.82 10.68 -1.45
CA LEU A 201 -23.89 11.46 -0.20
C LEU A 201 -22.98 12.69 -0.22
N SER A 202 -22.02 12.76 -1.15
CA SER A 202 -21.10 13.89 -1.28
C SER A 202 -21.21 14.54 -2.66
N LYS A 203 -20.38 15.57 -2.92
CA LYS A 203 -20.33 16.24 -4.25
C LYS A 203 -19.43 15.49 -5.26
N SER A 204 -18.57 14.60 -4.78
CA SER A 204 -17.70 13.76 -5.60
C SER A 204 -18.28 12.35 -5.69
N GLU A 205 -17.69 11.50 -6.53
CA GLU A 205 -18.09 10.11 -6.62
C GLU A 205 -17.89 9.38 -5.27
N ASP A 206 -18.95 8.74 -4.78
CA ASP A 206 -18.97 7.93 -3.56
C ASP A 206 -18.90 6.43 -3.84
N ILE A 207 -19.24 6.05 -5.07
CA ILE A 207 -19.01 4.73 -5.63
C ILE A 207 -18.41 4.89 -7.03
N ALA A 208 -17.40 4.06 -7.35
CA ALA A 208 -16.77 4.04 -8.65
C ALA A 208 -16.41 2.61 -9.05
N ASN A 209 -16.45 2.34 -10.36
CA ASN A 209 -15.90 1.15 -10.97
C ASN A 209 -14.94 1.57 -12.08
N ALA A 210 -13.82 0.86 -12.20
CA ALA A 210 -12.88 1.05 -13.29
C ALA A 210 -12.50 -0.29 -13.91
N ARG A 211 -12.45 -0.33 -15.24
CA ARG A 211 -11.97 -1.47 -16.01
C ARG A 211 -10.67 -1.12 -16.71
N LEU A 212 -9.61 -1.86 -16.41
CA LEU A 212 -8.28 -1.70 -17.00
C LEU A 212 -8.00 -2.86 -17.95
N ARG A 213 -7.38 -2.56 -19.10
CA ARG A 213 -6.81 -3.56 -20.01
C ARG A 213 -5.32 -3.35 -20.09
N PHE A 214 -4.57 -4.44 -20.08
CA PHE A 214 -3.12 -4.43 -20.11
C PHE A 214 -2.59 -4.99 -21.43
N ALA A 215 -1.39 -4.57 -21.83
CA ALA A 215 -0.76 -5.01 -23.07
C ALA A 215 -0.51 -6.53 -23.13
N ASN A 216 -0.31 -7.18 -21.95
CA ASN A 216 -0.19 -8.64 -21.86
C ASN A 216 -1.52 -9.39 -21.92
N GLY A 217 -2.65 -8.69 -22.17
CA GLY A 217 -4.00 -9.26 -22.26
C GLY A 217 -4.71 -9.42 -20.90
N CYS A 218 -4.06 -9.11 -19.78
CA CYS A 218 -4.75 -9.08 -18.49
C CYS A 218 -5.84 -8.01 -18.46
N VAL A 219 -6.92 -8.28 -17.74
CA VAL A 219 -8.02 -7.34 -17.49
C VAL A 219 -8.23 -7.23 -15.99
N ALA A 220 -8.37 -6.01 -15.47
CA ALA A 220 -8.71 -5.77 -14.07
C ALA A 220 -9.99 -4.94 -13.95
N ASN A 221 -10.92 -5.38 -13.09
CA ASN A 221 -12.08 -4.62 -12.67
C ASN A 221 -11.92 -4.21 -11.21
N LEU A 222 -12.01 -2.91 -10.95
CA LEU A 222 -11.84 -2.34 -9.62
C LEU A 222 -13.14 -1.67 -9.20
N THR A 223 -13.66 -2.02 -8.02
CA THR A 223 -14.85 -1.39 -7.43
C THR A 223 -14.48 -0.79 -6.09
N ALA A 224 -14.72 0.50 -5.93
CA ALA A 224 -14.56 1.21 -4.67
C ALA A 224 -15.88 1.90 -4.28
N SER A 225 -16.26 1.80 -3.01
CA SER A 225 -17.45 2.45 -2.47
C SER A 225 -17.20 2.88 -1.03
N ARG A 226 -17.60 4.10 -0.70
CA ARG A 226 -17.66 4.61 0.68
C ARG A 226 -19.07 4.78 1.21
N VAL A 227 -20.08 4.20 0.52
CA VAL A 227 -21.48 4.21 0.91
C VAL A 227 -22.05 2.80 1.11
N SER A 228 -21.20 1.82 1.26
CA SER A 228 -21.58 0.43 1.50
C SER A 228 -21.67 0.14 3.00
N PRO A 229 -22.72 -0.57 3.49
CA PRO A 229 -22.82 -0.93 4.89
C PRO A 229 -21.72 -1.91 5.32
N GLU A 230 -21.22 -2.72 4.41
CA GLU A 230 -20.18 -3.69 4.64
C GLU A 230 -18.78 -3.09 4.46
N ARG A 231 -17.82 -3.61 5.22
CA ARG A 231 -16.40 -3.33 5.02
C ARG A 231 -15.74 -4.51 4.31
N MET A 232 -15.26 -4.27 3.07
CA MET A 232 -14.59 -5.27 2.26
C MET A 232 -13.27 -4.74 1.71
N ARG A 233 -12.23 -5.57 1.71
CA ARG A 233 -10.95 -5.30 1.04
C ARG A 233 -10.47 -6.60 0.41
N LYS A 234 -11.01 -6.96 -0.74
CA LYS A 234 -10.78 -8.26 -1.39
C LYS A 234 -10.18 -8.11 -2.77
N ILE A 235 -9.27 -9.02 -3.08
CA ILE A 235 -8.76 -9.23 -4.43
C ILE A 235 -9.00 -10.67 -4.86
N ARG A 236 -9.43 -10.83 -6.10
CA ARG A 236 -9.61 -12.13 -6.77
C ARG A 236 -8.79 -12.12 -8.04
N VAL A 237 -8.03 -13.18 -8.27
CA VAL A 237 -7.15 -13.30 -9.43
C VAL A 237 -7.40 -14.64 -10.10
N PHE A 238 -7.68 -14.60 -11.37
CA PHE A 238 -7.63 -15.76 -12.26
C PHE A 238 -6.28 -15.76 -12.94
N SER A 239 -5.46 -16.75 -12.62
CA SER A 239 -4.12 -16.91 -13.15
C SER A 239 -4.10 -18.07 -14.13
N GLY A 240 -3.48 -17.85 -15.29
CA GLY A 240 -3.18 -18.85 -16.30
C GLY A 240 -1.90 -19.62 -15.97
N GLY A 241 -1.25 -20.15 -17.01
CA GLY A 241 0.01 -20.89 -16.89
C GLY A 241 -0.18 -22.38 -16.59
N PRO A 242 0.87 -23.08 -16.15
CA PRO A 242 0.86 -24.52 -15.92
C PRO A 242 -0.16 -24.98 -14.88
N MET A 243 -0.49 -24.12 -13.91
CA MET A 243 -1.53 -24.32 -12.92
C MET A 243 -2.55 -23.19 -12.99
N THR A 244 -3.58 -23.36 -13.82
CA THR A 244 -4.73 -22.47 -13.81
C THR A 244 -5.36 -22.46 -12.43
N SER A 245 -5.45 -21.27 -11.82
CA SER A 245 -5.98 -21.12 -10.46
C SER A 245 -6.88 -19.89 -10.34
N TYR A 246 -7.81 -19.98 -9.41
CA TYR A 246 -8.59 -18.85 -8.91
C TYR A 246 -8.17 -18.59 -7.47
N ILE A 247 -7.68 -17.38 -7.21
CA ILE A 247 -7.15 -16.97 -5.92
C ILE A 247 -8.09 -15.90 -5.36
N SER A 248 -8.57 -16.08 -4.14
CA SER A 248 -9.46 -15.11 -3.46
C SER A 248 -8.88 -14.76 -2.11
N LEU A 249 -8.44 -13.51 -1.94
CA LEU A 249 -7.75 -13.01 -0.76
C LEU A 249 -8.48 -11.83 -0.13
N ASP A 250 -8.40 -11.74 1.19
CA ASP A 250 -8.90 -10.63 2.00
C ASP A 250 -7.75 -9.91 2.68
N TYR A 251 -7.47 -8.66 2.28
CA TYR A 251 -6.40 -7.83 2.84
C TYR A 251 -6.60 -7.50 4.32
N ARG A 252 -7.85 -7.35 4.74
CA ARG A 252 -8.16 -6.99 6.12
C ARG A 252 -7.98 -8.16 7.07
N ALA A 253 -8.49 -9.34 6.67
CA ALA A 253 -8.36 -10.56 7.45
C ALA A 253 -6.97 -11.20 7.31
N GLN A 254 -6.21 -10.83 6.26
CA GLN A 254 -4.95 -11.45 5.84
C GLN A 254 -5.09 -12.97 5.70
N GLU A 255 -6.10 -13.36 4.92
CA GLU A 255 -6.43 -14.76 4.68
C GLU A 255 -7.08 -14.93 3.31
N GLY A 256 -7.25 -16.17 2.88
CA GLY A 256 -7.96 -16.49 1.65
C GLY A 256 -7.79 -17.93 1.23
N PHE A 257 -8.13 -18.17 -0.04
CA PHE A 257 -8.13 -19.50 -0.60
C PHE A 257 -7.62 -19.48 -2.05
N ILE A 258 -6.97 -20.57 -2.43
CA ILE A 258 -6.70 -20.94 -3.82
C ILE A 258 -7.66 -22.05 -4.21
N TYR A 259 -8.25 -21.89 -5.40
CA TYR A 259 -9.05 -22.92 -6.07
C TYR A 259 -8.29 -23.34 -7.31
N ARG A 260 -8.04 -24.64 -7.46
CA ARG A 260 -7.34 -25.22 -8.60
C ARG A 260 -7.95 -26.55 -9.01
N ILE A 261 -7.64 -26.98 -10.21
CA ILE A 261 -7.97 -28.34 -10.63
C ILE A 261 -7.04 -29.31 -9.89
N ALA A 262 -7.61 -30.40 -9.35
CA ALA A 262 -6.84 -31.47 -8.73
C ALA A 262 -5.89 -32.09 -9.77
N ARG A 263 -4.71 -32.53 -9.32
CA ARG A 263 -3.80 -33.33 -10.13
C ARG A 263 -4.30 -34.76 -10.23
N ASP A 264 -3.90 -35.47 -11.29
CA ASP A 264 -4.37 -36.87 -11.51
C ASP A 264 -3.90 -37.85 -10.42
N ASP A 265 -2.80 -37.53 -9.74
CA ASP A 265 -2.24 -38.31 -8.62
C ASP A 265 -2.83 -37.95 -7.25
N GLU A 266 -3.66 -36.93 -7.17
CA GLU A 266 -4.38 -36.56 -5.94
C GLU A 266 -5.61 -37.48 -5.74
N GLU A 267 -5.40 -38.63 -5.09
CA GLU A 267 -6.49 -39.53 -4.75
C GLU A 267 -7.52 -38.90 -3.78
N GLU A 268 -8.77 -39.34 -3.89
CA GLU A 268 -9.80 -39.05 -2.89
C GLU A 268 -9.30 -39.51 -1.51
N SER A 269 -8.85 -38.57 -0.68
CA SER A 269 -8.46 -38.91 0.68
C SER A 269 -9.65 -39.55 1.41
N SER A 270 -9.42 -40.75 2.02
CA SER A 270 -10.42 -41.46 2.76
C SER A 270 -11.16 -40.55 3.77
N LEU A 271 -12.42 -40.86 4.08
CA LEU A 271 -13.25 -40.12 5.03
C LEU A 271 -12.52 -39.80 6.37
N LEU A 272 -11.61 -40.66 6.81
CA LEU A 272 -10.77 -40.43 7.98
C LEU A 272 -9.73 -39.31 7.77
N LYS A 273 -9.12 -39.20 6.56
CA LYS A 273 -8.23 -38.08 6.19
C LYS A 273 -9.00 -36.77 6.01
N LYS A 274 -10.27 -36.82 5.57
CA LYS A 274 -11.16 -35.66 5.54
C LYS A 274 -11.46 -35.12 6.94
N LEU A 275 -11.64 -35.98 7.96
CA LEU A 275 -11.89 -35.56 9.34
C LEU A 275 -10.66 -35.00 10.03
N LEU A 276 -9.45 -35.54 9.74
CA LEU A 276 -8.19 -35.14 10.35
C LEU A 276 -7.53 -33.95 9.62
N ARG A 277 -7.84 -33.74 8.34
CA ARG A 277 -7.32 -32.66 7.49
C ARG A 277 -8.32 -31.52 7.23
N ALA A 278 -9.38 -31.41 8.00
CA ALA A 278 -10.42 -30.38 7.81
C ALA A 278 -9.92 -28.92 7.84
N LYS A 279 -8.62 -28.70 8.06
CA LYS A 279 -7.98 -27.38 7.98
C LYS A 279 -7.24 -27.11 6.67
N ASP A 280 -6.82 -28.13 5.89
CA ASP A 280 -5.75 -27.91 4.89
C ASP A 280 -6.19 -27.92 3.41
N SER A 281 -7.09 -28.78 2.98
CA SER A 281 -7.64 -28.73 1.61
C SER A 281 -8.97 -29.49 1.50
N THR A 282 -9.89 -28.98 0.70
CA THR A 282 -11.21 -29.59 0.53
C THR A 282 -11.58 -29.62 -0.96
N ILE A 283 -12.00 -30.79 -1.46
CA ILE A 283 -12.66 -30.88 -2.77
C ILE A 283 -14.04 -30.24 -2.61
N VAL A 284 -14.26 -29.13 -3.31
CA VAL A 284 -15.51 -28.35 -3.21
C VAL A 284 -16.49 -28.63 -4.34
N SER A 285 -16.00 -29.15 -5.48
CA SER A 285 -16.82 -29.45 -6.63
C SER A 285 -16.13 -30.42 -7.59
N ALA A 286 -16.94 -31.15 -8.38
CA ALA A 286 -16.48 -31.90 -9.53
C ALA A 286 -17.35 -31.56 -10.73
N PHE A 287 -16.76 -31.26 -11.87
CA PHE A 287 -17.45 -30.94 -13.12
C PHE A 287 -16.67 -31.44 -14.33
N GLY A 288 -17.36 -32.13 -15.25
CA GLY A 288 -16.73 -32.63 -16.47
C GLY A 288 -15.52 -33.55 -16.23
N GLY A 289 -15.56 -34.39 -15.17
CA GLY A 289 -14.44 -35.25 -14.80
C GLY A 289 -13.27 -34.54 -14.08
N LYS A 290 -13.31 -33.21 -13.93
CA LYS A 290 -12.32 -32.44 -13.20
C LYS A 290 -12.77 -32.15 -11.78
N ARG A 291 -11.89 -32.35 -10.81
CA ARG A 291 -12.14 -32.03 -9.39
C ARG A 291 -11.54 -30.67 -9.07
N ILE A 292 -12.29 -29.82 -8.35
CA ILE A 292 -11.82 -28.50 -7.89
C ILE A 292 -11.44 -28.64 -6.40
N VAL A 293 -10.19 -28.34 -6.12
CA VAL A 293 -9.63 -28.31 -4.75
C VAL A 293 -9.58 -26.87 -4.27
N ARG A 294 -10.04 -26.64 -3.05
CA ARG A 294 -9.91 -25.39 -2.31
C ARG A 294 -8.87 -25.55 -1.22
N GLU A 295 -7.88 -24.71 -1.20
CA GLU A 295 -6.80 -24.71 -0.21
C GLU A 295 -6.73 -23.36 0.50
N PRO A 296 -6.66 -23.33 1.85
CA PRO A 296 -6.40 -22.10 2.57
C PRO A 296 -4.98 -21.62 2.27
N VAL A 297 -4.78 -20.32 2.17
CA VAL A 297 -3.46 -19.75 1.92
C VAL A 297 -2.66 -19.62 3.21
N PRO A 298 -1.36 -20.01 3.22
CA PRO A 298 -0.51 -19.95 4.41
C PRO A 298 0.10 -18.56 4.58
N ILE A 299 -0.71 -17.55 4.91
CA ILE A 299 -0.25 -16.18 5.14
C ILE A 299 0.09 -16.01 6.63
N ALA A 300 1.35 -15.69 6.93
CA ALA A 300 1.75 -15.19 8.24
C ALA A 300 1.28 -13.74 8.39
N LYS A 301 0.36 -13.50 9.32
CA LYS A 301 -0.21 -12.16 9.57
C LYS A 301 0.85 -11.24 10.17
N ASP A 302 0.87 -10.00 9.70
CA ASP A 302 1.76 -8.95 10.21
C ASP A 302 1.07 -7.58 10.06
N GLU A 303 1.66 -6.55 10.64
CA GLU A 303 1.18 -5.17 10.56
C GLU A 303 1.73 -4.47 9.30
N PRO A 304 0.91 -4.24 8.25
CA PRO A 304 1.41 -3.69 6.98
C PRO A 304 2.11 -2.34 7.13
N LEU A 305 1.58 -1.45 7.97
CA LEU A 305 2.19 -0.14 8.21
C LEU A 305 3.58 -0.27 8.87
N LYS A 306 3.75 -1.22 9.77
CA LYS A 306 5.07 -1.48 10.38
C LYS A 306 6.07 -1.98 9.35
N LEU A 307 5.65 -2.89 8.48
CA LEU A 307 6.49 -3.38 7.38
C LEU A 307 6.86 -2.26 6.40
N GLU A 308 5.93 -1.35 6.10
CA GLU A 308 6.16 -0.18 5.26
C GLU A 308 7.22 0.75 5.85
N LEU A 309 7.10 1.10 7.14
CA LEU A 309 8.04 1.99 7.81
C LEU A 309 9.43 1.35 7.97
N GLN A 310 9.49 0.04 8.25
CA GLN A 310 10.75 -0.72 8.26
C GLN A 310 11.42 -0.72 6.88
N HIS A 311 10.64 -0.93 5.82
CA HIS A 311 11.14 -0.88 4.44
C HIS A 311 11.69 0.50 4.09
N PHE A 312 10.97 1.58 4.44
CA PHE A 312 11.47 2.94 4.25
C PHE A 312 12.82 3.17 4.92
N VAL A 313 12.94 2.83 6.19
CA VAL A 313 14.21 2.95 6.94
C VAL A 313 15.32 2.11 6.31
N GLN A 314 15.01 0.91 5.84
CA GLN A 314 15.97 0.06 5.13
C GLN A 314 16.44 0.70 3.83
N CYS A 315 15.52 1.26 3.02
CA CYS A 315 15.88 1.96 1.78
C CYS A 315 16.75 3.18 2.05
N VAL A 316 16.44 3.96 3.09
CA VAL A 316 17.26 5.11 3.49
C VAL A 316 18.68 4.66 3.88
N ARG A 317 18.79 3.63 4.73
CA ARG A 317 20.08 3.12 5.22
C ARG A 317 20.96 2.55 4.12
N ALA A 318 20.35 1.88 3.15
CA ALA A 318 21.07 1.18 2.09
C ALA A 318 21.08 1.94 0.75
N HIS A 319 20.51 3.15 0.70
CA HIS A 319 20.34 3.95 -0.52
C HIS A 319 19.65 3.17 -1.65
N LEU A 320 18.60 2.43 -1.31
CA LEU A 320 17.82 1.63 -2.26
C LEU A 320 16.60 2.41 -2.75
N THR A 321 16.14 2.07 -3.96
CA THR A 321 14.84 2.53 -4.46
C THR A 321 13.72 1.77 -3.73
N PRO A 322 12.74 2.47 -3.12
CA PRO A 322 11.62 1.82 -2.46
C PRO A 322 10.72 1.05 -3.43
N ASP A 323 10.11 -0.03 -2.95
CA ASP A 323 9.08 -0.79 -3.71
C ASP A 323 7.91 0.11 -4.13
N VAL A 324 7.57 1.07 -3.27
CA VAL A 324 6.58 2.12 -3.56
C VAL A 324 7.30 3.45 -3.69
N SER A 325 8.15 3.57 -4.70
CA SER A 325 8.85 4.82 -5.03
C SER A 325 7.86 5.90 -5.52
N GLY A 326 8.30 7.17 -5.51
CA GLY A 326 7.53 8.27 -6.09
C GLY A 326 7.06 7.97 -7.52
N GLU A 327 7.92 7.40 -8.36
CA GLU A 327 7.59 7.01 -9.74
C GLU A 327 6.54 5.88 -9.80
N SER A 328 6.62 4.90 -8.89
CA SER A 328 5.61 3.84 -8.82
C SER A 328 4.25 4.40 -8.42
N ALA A 329 4.21 5.20 -7.38
CA ALA A 329 2.99 5.82 -6.88
C ALA A 329 2.39 6.83 -7.86
N LYS A 330 3.24 7.57 -8.59
CA LYS A 330 2.81 8.50 -9.64
C LYS A 330 1.98 7.79 -10.71
N ARG A 331 2.35 6.58 -11.14
CA ARG A 331 1.56 5.81 -12.12
C ARG A 331 0.15 5.51 -11.61
N ALA A 332 0.00 5.15 -10.35
CA ALA A 332 -1.32 4.92 -9.75
C ALA A 332 -2.12 6.22 -9.63
N LEU A 333 -1.45 7.33 -9.29
CA LEU A 333 -2.05 8.65 -9.19
C LEU A 333 -2.51 9.18 -10.54
N ASP A 334 -1.69 9.08 -11.60
CA ASP A 334 -2.03 9.47 -12.97
C ASP A 334 -3.28 8.72 -13.46
N LEU A 335 -3.33 7.41 -13.20
CA LEU A 335 -4.48 6.58 -13.58
C LEU A 335 -5.73 6.94 -12.77
N ALA A 336 -5.59 7.25 -11.48
CA ALA A 336 -6.69 7.72 -10.66
C ALA A 336 -7.26 9.06 -11.16
N PHE A 337 -6.41 9.99 -11.60
CA PHE A 337 -6.85 11.25 -12.21
C PHE A 337 -7.56 11.00 -13.54
N GLU A 338 -7.07 10.10 -14.39
CA GLU A 338 -7.71 9.77 -15.65
C GLU A 338 -9.12 9.17 -15.42
N ILE A 339 -9.27 8.24 -14.47
CA ILE A 339 -10.56 7.68 -14.08
C ILE A 339 -11.50 8.78 -13.57
N THR A 340 -11.01 9.64 -12.67
CA THR A 340 -11.81 10.77 -12.14
C THR A 340 -12.22 11.74 -13.26
N ARG A 341 -11.35 12.00 -14.23
CA ARG A 341 -11.66 12.85 -15.40
C ARG A 341 -12.79 12.24 -16.24
N GLN A 342 -12.75 10.92 -16.49
CA GLN A 342 -13.80 10.23 -17.24
C GLN A 342 -15.15 10.28 -16.50
N ILE A 343 -15.15 10.06 -15.19
CA ILE A 343 -16.37 10.14 -14.36
C ILE A 343 -17.00 11.55 -14.43
N ARG A 344 -16.17 12.60 -14.38
CA ARG A 344 -16.65 13.99 -14.44
C ARG A 344 -17.14 14.42 -15.82
N ALA A 345 -16.80 13.69 -16.87
CA ALA A 345 -17.20 13.98 -18.23
C ALA A 345 -18.54 13.31 -18.64
N GLN A 346 -19.06 12.44 -17.77
CA GLN A 346 -20.38 11.77 -17.94
C GLN A 346 -21.50 12.64 -17.38
#